data_041db28f38065d996c82f9eb1d9f719d
#
_entry.id   041db28f38065d996c82f9eb1d9f719d
#
_cell.length_a   1.000
_cell.length_b   1.000
_cell.length_c   1.000
_cell.angle_alpha   90.00
_cell.angle_beta   90.00
_cell.angle_gamma   90.00
#
_symmetry.space_group_name_H-M   'P 1'
#
loop_
_entity.id
_entity.type
_entity.pdbx_description
1 polymer ?
#
loop_
_entity_poly.entity_id
_entity_poly.type
_entity_poly.pdbx_seq_one_letter_code
_entity_poly.pdbx_strand_id
1 'polypeptide(L)'
;LLISVGKILDDGKVSIFTSDGVTVHNEQDVLITCKGEPILIGVRDEHGRYRIPLHQHQGQWQPRTPSKKARQTLRQANSVYDLPSTEQAIKWMHAVCGYPVKSTWLKAIKAGNFVGWPLLTEKNVAKYYPETDETPKGHLNQTRKNVRSTKHQAAPFQQANSASLRGKKVQDIYTSVYNVRETIFSDQTGQFPTRSNRGNKYVMVMVEVDSNAILLEPMHSRKDNEMIRAYDSFVKRLLRAGVTPRKHVLDNEISTAMKDLIQDTYKMPLKLVPPGCHRRNAAEVAIQNFKSHFLSILAGVADDFPLKLWDKLLPQTEITLKLLRQSNATPTVSAYMHLNGPFDYNKMPLAPMGCNVQVHEKTDARGTWAFHSVDGWYIGTSPEHYRTHKCHI
;
A
#
# COMPACT_ATOMS: atom_id res chain seq x y z
N LEU A 1 14.96 -19.75 18.15
CA LEU A 1 14.34 -19.67 19.48
C LEU A 1 14.40 -18.21 19.92
N LEU A 2 13.23 -17.54 20.06
CA LEU A 2 13.15 -16.19 20.61
C LEU A 2 12.90 -16.31 22.11
N ILE A 3 13.87 -15.90 22.91
CA ILE A 3 13.76 -15.89 24.37
C ILE A 3 13.52 -14.44 24.80
N SER A 4 12.53 -14.22 25.65
CA SER A 4 12.24 -12.90 26.19
C SER A 4 13.29 -12.56 27.28
N VAL A 5 13.97 -11.41 27.11
CA VAL A 5 14.91 -10.88 28.10
C VAL A 5 14.24 -10.71 29.46
N GLY A 6 12.98 -10.31 29.50
CA GLY A 6 12.21 -10.20 30.73
C GLY A 6 12.04 -11.52 31.47
N LYS A 7 11.81 -12.64 30.77
CA LYS A 7 11.72 -13.96 31.36
C LYS A 7 13.07 -14.47 31.92
N ILE A 8 14.16 -14.16 31.22
CA ILE A 8 15.51 -14.53 31.71
C ILE A 8 15.78 -13.82 33.02
N LEU A 9 15.38 -12.57 33.16
CA LEU A 9 15.54 -11.81 34.41
C LEU A 9 14.60 -12.31 35.52
N ASP A 10 13.37 -12.72 35.19
CA ASP A 10 12.43 -13.33 36.14
C ASP A 10 12.96 -14.66 36.71
N ASP A 11 13.81 -15.36 35.94
CA ASP A 11 14.50 -16.60 36.36
C ASP A 11 15.83 -16.33 37.10
N GLY A 12 16.08 -15.12 37.59
CA GLY A 12 17.30 -14.75 38.33
C GLY A 12 18.58 -14.79 37.49
N LYS A 13 18.49 -14.45 36.21
CA LYS A 13 19.61 -14.44 35.28
C LYS A 13 19.81 -13.06 34.67
N VAL A 14 21.04 -12.72 34.32
CA VAL A 14 21.43 -11.46 33.67
C VAL A 14 21.88 -11.73 32.25
N SER A 15 21.40 -10.92 31.29
CA SER A 15 21.82 -10.97 29.91
C SER A 15 22.73 -9.79 29.59
N ILE A 16 23.92 -10.08 29.08
CA ILE A 16 24.92 -9.09 28.69
C ILE A 16 24.98 -9.07 27.15
N PHE A 17 24.70 -7.92 26.56
CA PHE A 17 24.73 -7.68 25.10
C PHE A 17 26.04 -6.98 24.77
N THR A 18 26.78 -7.52 23.80
CA THR A 18 27.98 -6.91 23.23
C THR A 18 27.85 -6.80 21.72
N SER A 19 28.81 -6.15 21.05
CA SER A 19 28.89 -6.11 19.58
C SER A 19 28.91 -7.51 18.94
N ASP A 20 29.45 -8.50 19.66
CA ASP A 20 29.74 -9.83 19.13
C ASP A 20 28.66 -10.87 19.49
N GLY A 21 27.74 -10.50 20.40
CA GLY A 21 26.64 -11.39 20.77
C GLY A 21 26.02 -11.10 22.13
N VAL A 22 25.30 -12.10 22.63
CA VAL A 22 24.67 -12.06 23.96
C VAL A 22 25.09 -13.25 24.78
N THR A 23 25.43 -13.01 26.07
CA THR A 23 25.69 -14.03 27.05
C THR A 23 24.68 -13.97 28.19
N VAL A 24 24.32 -15.09 28.78
CA VAL A 24 23.39 -15.20 29.92
C VAL A 24 24.08 -15.85 31.08
N HIS A 25 24.06 -15.20 32.23
CA HIS A 25 24.70 -15.64 33.46
C HIS A 25 23.69 -15.67 34.61
N ASN A 26 23.98 -16.40 35.70
CA ASN A 26 23.20 -16.25 36.93
C ASN A 26 23.49 -14.89 37.55
N GLU A 27 22.49 -14.23 38.13
CA GLU A 27 22.63 -12.88 38.70
C GLU A 27 23.71 -12.81 39.78
N GLN A 28 23.82 -13.86 40.58
CA GLN A 28 24.82 -13.95 41.67
C GLN A 28 26.28 -14.10 41.19
N ASP A 29 26.46 -14.50 39.93
CA ASP A 29 27.79 -14.71 39.34
C ASP A 29 28.29 -13.49 38.56
N VAL A 30 27.50 -12.40 38.53
CA VAL A 30 27.80 -11.21 37.71
C VAL A 30 27.94 -9.98 38.59
N LEU A 31 29.11 -9.36 38.55
CA LEU A 31 29.35 -8.05 39.14
C LEU A 31 29.53 -7.05 38.01
N ILE A 32 28.60 -6.12 37.85
CA ILE A 32 28.66 -5.05 36.82
C ILE A 32 29.13 -3.76 37.50
N THR A 33 30.30 -3.28 37.13
CA THR A 33 30.83 -1.98 37.58
C THR A 33 30.81 -0.98 36.43
N CYS A 34 29.97 0.05 36.54
CA CYS A 34 29.90 1.13 35.57
C CYS A 34 30.89 2.23 35.94
N LYS A 35 31.74 2.66 35.00
CA LYS A 35 32.73 3.76 35.21
C LYS A 35 32.18 5.16 34.95
N GLY A 36 30.90 5.33 34.74
CA GLY A 36 30.28 6.60 34.44
C GLY A 36 28.78 6.60 34.70
N GLU A 37 28.17 7.75 34.64
CA GLU A 37 26.72 7.92 34.77
C GLU A 37 25.97 7.18 33.65
N PRO A 38 24.81 6.57 33.92
CA PRO A 38 24.02 5.89 32.92
C PRO A 38 23.52 6.87 31.86
N ILE A 39 23.73 6.53 30.61
CA ILE A 39 23.27 7.33 29.48
C ILE A 39 21.74 7.28 29.34
N LEU A 40 21.13 6.16 29.71
CA LEU A 40 19.69 5.94 29.69
C LEU A 40 19.26 5.17 30.91
N ILE A 41 18.19 5.63 31.54
CA ILE A 41 17.57 4.95 32.67
C ILE A 41 16.15 4.56 32.27
N GLY A 42 15.82 3.29 32.36
CA GLY A 42 14.49 2.76 32.10
C GLY A 42 13.91 2.05 33.32
N VAL A 43 12.61 2.02 33.41
CA VAL A 43 11.88 1.31 34.45
C VAL A 43 11.10 0.15 33.82
N ARG A 44 11.08 -1.01 34.48
CA ARG A 44 10.29 -2.15 34.09
C ARG A 44 8.84 -1.96 34.57
N ASP A 45 7.87 -2.08 33.66
CA ASP A 45 6.45 -1.98 34.01
C ASP A 45 5.90 -3.32 34.56
N GLU A 46 4.68 -3.29 35.09
CA GLU A 46 3.97 -4.44 35.65
C GLU A 46 3.73 -5.59 34.64
N HIS A 47 3.87 -5.29 33.35
CA HIS A 47 3.78 -6.28 32.26
C HIS A 47 5.14 -6.79 31.79
N GLY A 48 6.22 -6.50 32.54
CA GLY A 48 7.58 -6.94 32.23
C GLY A 48 8.27 -6.19 31.09
N ARG A 49 7.74 -5.03 30.64
CA ARG A 49 8.31 -4.23 29.56
C ARG A 49 9.16 -3.10 30.12
N TYR A 50 10.29 -2.82 29.48
CA TYR A 50 11.15 -1.70 29.86
C TYR A 50 10.69 -0.43 29.18
N ARG A 51 10.46 0.62 29.97
CA ARG A 51 10.09 1.98 29.51
C ARG A 51 11.21 2.92 29.82
N ILE A 52 11.73 3.61 28.84
CA ILE A 52 12.73 4.66 28.96
C ILE A 52 12.02 5.99 28.67
N PRO A 53 11.88 6.88 29.66
CA PRO A 53 11.27 8.19 29.43
C PRO A 53 12.20 9.06 28.58
N LEU A 54 11.80 9.37 27.37
CA LEU A 54 12.59 10.13 26.38
C LEU A 54 12.88 11.59 26.82
N HIS A 55 12.15 12.14 27.78
CA HIS A 55 12.32 13.50 28.26
C HIS A 55 13.46 13.65 29.32
N GLN A 56 14.03 12.57 29.81
CA GLN A 56 15.18 12.61 30.73
C GLN A 56 16.53 12.72 30.00
N HIS A 57 16.52 12.77 28.69
CA HIS A 57 17.74 12.92 27.90
C HIS A 57 18.17 14.40 27.89
N GLN A 58 19.03 14.81 28.75
CA GLN A 58 19.73 16.12 28.71
C GLN A 58 20.82 16.17 27.63
N GLY A 59 20.62 15.64 26.48
CA GLY A 59 21.61 15.71 25.42
C GLY A 59 21.17 14.94 24.16
N GLN A 60 20.72 15.69 23.19
CA GLN A 60 20.87 15.41 21.76
C GLN A 60 20.10 14.25 21.11
N TRP A 61 19.23 13.50 21.78
CA TRP A 61 18.30 12.64 21.04
C TRP A 61 16.93 13.33 20.91
N GLN A 62 16.85 14.26 19.98
CA GLN A 62 15.54 14.62 19.43
C GLN A 62 15.12 13.50 18.47
N PRO A 63 13.84 13.04 18.52
CA PRO A 63 13.33 12.27 17.39
C PRO A 63 13.68 13.08 16.15
N ARG A 64 14.31 12.45 15.16
CA ARG A 64 14.56 13.08 13.87
C ARG A 64 13.22 13.45 13.26
N THR A 65 12.61 14.52 13.73
CA THR A 65 11.76 15.31 12.88
C THR A 65 12.65 15.63 11.67
N PRO A 66 12.24 15.26 10.44
CA PRO A 66 13.01 15.64 9.28
C PRO A 66 13.34 17.12 9.46
N SER A 67 14.64 17.45 9.39
CA SER A 67 15.10 18.79 9.68
C SER A 67 14.21 19.76 8.91
N LYS A 68 13.86 20.91 9.50
CA LYS A 68 13.13 21.99 8.79
C LYS A 68 13.71 22.19 7.38
N LYS A 69 15.02 22.00 7.25
CA LYS A 69 15.77 22.06 5.99
C LYS A 69 15.38 20.97 4.97
N ALA A 70 15.16 19.73 5.38
CA ALA A 70 14.71 18.65 4.49
C ALA A 70 13.22 18.80 4.10
N ARG A 71 12.35 19.26 5.03
CA ARG A 71 10.98 19.67 4.73
C ARG A 71 10.94 20.85 3.79
N GLN A 72 11.80 21.86 4.01
CA GLN A 72 11.90 23.05 3.18
C GLN A 72 12.37 22.73 1.76
N THR A 73 13.35 21.82 1.61
CA THR A 73 13.83 21.37 0.29
C THR A 73 12.76 20.64 -0.50
N LEU A 74 11.98 19.75 0.14
CA LEU A 74 10.85 19.06 -0.50
C LEU A 74 9.70 20.00 -0.91
N ARG A 75 9.50 21.10 -0.16
CA ARG A 75 8.47 22.12 -0.46
C ARG A 75 8.88 23.06 -1.60
N GLN A 76 10.17 23.26 -1.82
CA GLN A 76 10.69 24.21 -2.81
C GLN A 76 11.06 23.56 -4.15
N ALA A 77 11.13 22.22 -4.23
CA ALA A 77 11.47 21.56 -5.47
C ALA A 77 10.34 21.65 -6.48
N ASN A 78 10.59 22.30 -7.61
CA ASN A 78 9.65 22.37 -8.74
C ASN A 78 9.69 21.10 -9.61
N SER A 79 10.78 20.35 -9.51
CA SER A 79 11.03 19.11 -10.23
C SER A 79 11.92 18.19 -9.40
N VAL A 80 11.82 16.89 -9.63
CA VAL A 80 12.73 15.92 -9.00
C VAL A 80 14.20 16.17 -9.37
N TYR A 81 14.46 16.79 -10.50
CA TYR A 81 15.82 17.18 -10.94
C TYR A 81 16.41 18.33 -10.13
N ASP A 82 15.58 19.14 -9.47
CA ASP A 82 16.03 20.24 -8.62
C ASP A 82 16.47 19.78 -7.23
N LEU A 83 16.29 18.49 -6.92
CA LEU A 83 16.73 17.91 -5.66
C LEU A 83 18.26 17.74 -5.64
N PRO A 84 18.91 18.12 -4.53
CA PRO A 84 20.38 18.25 -4.48
C PRO A 84 21.13 16.92 -4.49
N SER A 85 20.48 15.79 -4.34
CA SER A 85 21.12 14.47 -4.34
C SER A 85 20.23 13.36 -4.88
N THR A 86 20.87 12.30 -5.40
CA THR A 86 20.17 11.07 -5.83
C THR A 86 19.38 10.44 -4.68
N GLU A 87 19.90 10.49 -3.46
CA GLU A 87 19.20 9.97 -2.28
C GLU A 87 17.87 10.71 -2.05
N GLN A 88 17.88 12.03 -2.13
CA GLN A 88 16.66 12.83 -1.99
C GLN A 88 15.68 12.59 -3.15
N ALA A 89 16.19 12.42 -4.37
CA ALA A 89 15.36 12.07 -5.51
C ALA A 89 14.69 10.69 -5.33
N ILE A 90 15.41 9.68 -4.83
CA ILE A 90 14.83 8.36 -4.53
C ILE A 90 13.83 8.45 -3.39
N LYS A 91 14.09 9.23 -2.35
CA LYS A 91 13.13 9.49 -1.26
C LYS A 91 11.85 10.16 -1.78
N TRP A 92 11.98 11.15 -2.65
CA TRP A 92 10.85 11.78 -3.33
C TRP A 92 10.05 10.77 -4.14
N MET A 93 10.72 9.97 -5.00
CA MET A 93 10.07 8.96 -5.84
C MET A 93 9.39 7.87 -5.01
N HIS A 94 9.95 7.50 -3.86
CA HIS A 94 9.34 6.56 -2.94
C HIS A 94 7.99 7.09 -2.41
N ALA A 95 7.96 8.36 -2.00
CA ALA A 95 6.72 9.03 -1.57
C ALA A 95 5.72 9.18 -2.72
N VAL A 96 6.17 9.54 -3.92
CA VAL A 96 5.35 9.61 -5.14
C VAL A 96 4.68 8.27 -5.44
N CYS A 97 5.41 7.16 -5.28
CA CYS A 97 4.91 5.80 -5.50
C CYS A 97 4.00 5.29 -4.36
N GLY A 98 3.75 6.08 -3.30
CA GLY A 98 2.89 5.72 -2.17
C GLY A 98 3.58 4.85 -1.13
N TYR A 99 4.87 5.03 -0.92
CA TYR A 99 5.69 4.35 0.09
C TYR A 99 5.69 2.81 -0.01
N PRO A 100 5.94 2.25 -1.19
CA PRO A 100 5.91 0.81 -1.38
C PRO A 100 7.03 0.10 -0.61
N VAL A 101 6.79 -1.15 -0.23
CA VAL A 101 7.82 -2.02 0.37
C VAL A 101 8.97 -2.23 -0.63
N LYS A 102 10.22 -2.22 -0.14
CA LYS A 102 11.45 -2.32 -0.97
C LYS A 102 11.39 -3.44 -2.01
N SER A 103 11.00 -4.64 -1.60
CA SER A 103 10.93 -5.80 -2.49
C SER A 103 9.91 -5.63 -3.62
N THR A 104 8.74 -5.07 -3.32
CA THR A 104 7.68 -4.78 -4.31
C THR A 104 8.13 -3.74 -5.31
N TRP A 105 8.76 -2.66 -4.81
CA TRP A 105 9.22 -1.56 -5.65
C TRP A 105 10.35 -1.99 -6.58
N LEU A 106 11.38 -2.67 -6.04
CA LEU A 106 12.48 -3.22 -6.85
C LEU A 106 11.99 -4.21 -7.90
N LYS A 107 11.04 -5.08 -7.56
CA LYS A 107 10.42 -6.01 -8.52
C LYS A 107 9.76 -5.27 -9.68
N ALA A 108 9.01 -4.21 -9.39
CA ALA A 108 8.32 -3.42 -10.41
C ALA A 108 9.31 -2.61 -11.28
N ILE A 109 10.37 -2.05 -10.69
CA ILE A 109 11.44 -1.34 -11.44
C ILE A 109 12.18 -2.32 -12.36
N LYS A 110 12.58 -3.47 -11.85
CA LYS A 110 13.27 -4.52 -12.62
C LYS A 110 12.42 -5.03 -13.79
N ALA A 111 11.12 -5.07 -13.62
CA ALA A 111 10.18 -5.44 -14.68
C ALA A 111 9.94 -4.32 -15.71
N GLY A 112 10.56 -3.15 -15.57
CA GLY A 112 10.44 -2.04 -16.52
C GLY A 112 9.21 -1.16 -16.37
N ASN A 113 8.47 -1.26 -15.26
CA ASN A 113 7.24 -0.49 -15.06
C ASN A 113 7.46 1.02 -14.91
N PHE A 114 8.69 1.42 -14.60
CA PHE A 114 9.08 2.80 -14.31
C PHE A 114 10.11 3.35 -15.32
N VAL A 115 10.05 2.89 -16.55
CA VAL A 115 10.93 3.40 -17.63
C VAL A 115 10.64 4.89 -17.84
N GLY A 116 11.71 5.69 -17.99
CA GLY A 116 11.59 7.14 -18.17
C GLY A 116 11.38 7.96 -16.89
N TRP A 117 11.31 7.30 -15.72
CA TRP A 117 11.28 8.03 -14.44
C TRP A 117 12.68 8.51 -14.05
N PRO A 118 12.82 9.79 -13.67
CA PRO A 118 14.12 10.37 -13.37
C PRO A 118 14.84 9.64 -12.23
N LEU A 119 16.10 9.23 -12.46
CA LEU A 119 16.99 8.58 -11.49
C LEU A 119 16.44 7.27 -10.87
N LEU A 120 15.24 6.82 -11.24
CA LEU A 120 14.59 5.63 -10.68
C LEU A 120 15.09 4.36 -11.36
N THR A 121 16.20 3.85 -10.87
CA THR A 121 16.86 2.62 -11.34
C THR A 121 16.96 1.59 -10.20
N GLU A 122 17.04 0.30 -10.54
CA GLU A 122 17.26 -0.76 -9.54
C GLU A 122 18.46 -0.48 -8.64
N LYS A 123 19.59 -0.07 -9.25
CA LYS A 123 20.83 0.27 -8.53
C LYS A 123 20.64 1.41 -7.53
N ASN A 124 19.99 2.49 -7.94
CA ASN A 124 19.77 3.65 -7.08
C ASN A 124 18.82 3.30 -5.93
N VAL A 125 17.73 2.59 -6.21
CA VAL A 125 16.78 2.19 -5.17
C VAL A 125 17.39 1.16 -4.21
N ALA A 126 18.17 0.20 -4.70
CA ALA A 126 18.87 -0.75 -3.83
C ALA A 126 19.78 -0.06 -2.84
N LYS A 127 20.52 1.00 -3.30
CA LYS A 127 21.49 1.77 -2.52
C LYS A 127 20.85 2.80 -1.59
N TYR A 128 19.86 3.53 -2.07
CA TYR A 128 19.28 4.70 -1.38
C TYR A 128 17.82 4.50 -0.96
N TYR A 129 17.39 3.24 -0.80
CA TYR A 129 16.03 2.99 -0.32
C TYR A 129 15.80 3.68 1.03
N PRO A 130 14.81 4.60 1.13
CA PRO A 130 14.59 5.33 2.36
C PRO A 130 13.90 4.45 3.40
N GLU A 131 14.44 4.43 4.60
CA GLU A 131 13.72 3.93 5.77
C GLU A 131 12.72 5.00 6.20
N THR A 132 11.44 4.71 6.09
CA THR A 132 10.35 5.64 6.37
C THR A 132 9.34 5.01 7.30
N ASP A 133 8.69 5.82 8.14
CA ASP A 133 7.64 5.37 9.06
C ASP A 133 6.31 5.08 8.34
N GLU A 134 6.12 5.64 7.15
CA GLU A 134 4.92 5.50 6.35
C GLU A 134 4.74 4.08 5.82
N THR A 135 5.83 3.48 5.35
CA THR A 135 5.81 2.11 4.81
C THR A 135 5.30 1.10 5.85
N PRO A 136 5.87 1.00 7.08
CA PRO A 136 5.35 0.07 8.08
C PRO A 136 3.95 0.42 8.57
N LYS A 137 3.55 1.70 8.64
CA LYS A 137 2.18 2.07 9.03
C LYS A 137 1.11 1.47 8.12
N GLY A 138 1.40 1.31 6.83
CA GLY A 138 0.47 0.69 5.89
C GLY A 138 0.71 -0.81 5.67
N HIS A 139 1.95 -1.26 5.64
CA HIS A 139 2.32 -2.58 5.16
C HIS A 139 2.76 -3.57 6.24
N LEU A 140 2.85 -3.16 7.53
CA LEU A 140 3.24 -4.07 8.60
C LEU A 140 2.14 -5.11 8.84
N ASN A 141 2.46 -6.37 8.61
CA ASN A 141 1.57 -7.48 8.88
C ASN A 141 2.08 -8.31 10.07
N GLN A 142 1.22 -8.54 11.04
CA GLN A 142 1.54 -9.42 12.15
C GLN A 142 1.59 -10.87 11.67
N THR A 143 2.71 -11.55 11.89
CA THR A 143 2.81 -12.98 11.68
C THR A 143 1.97 -13.70 12.74
N ARG A 144 0.97 -14.46 12.33
CA ARG A 144 0.17 -15.26 13.27
C ARG A 144 1.04 -16.33 13.91
N LYS A 145 1.02 -16.43 15.24
CA LYS A 145 1.63 -17.55 15.94
C LYS A 145 0.93 -18.85 15.53
N ASN A 146 1.68 -19.94 15.43
CA ASN A 146 1.17 -21.30 15.14
C ASN A 146 0.57 -21.51 13.74
N VAL A 147 0.89 -20.66 12.76
CA VAL A 147 0.59 -20.97 11.36
C VAL A 147 1.54 -22.10 10.94
N ARG A 148 1.00 -23.29 10.79
CA ARG A 148 1.74 -24.41 10.18
C ARG A 148 2.09 -24.02 8.75
N SER A 149 3.35 -24.26 8.35
CA SER A 149 3.77 -24.07 6.97
C SER A 149 2.87 -24.90 6.04
N THR A 150 2.19 -24.23 5.12
CA THR A 150 1.44 -24.90 4.04
C THR A 150 2.35 -25.22 2.85
N LYS A 151 3.66 -25.00 2.98
CA LYS A 151 4.61 -25.55 2.00
C LYS A 151 4.53 -27.06 2.10
N HIS A 152 3.83 -27.68 1.18
CA HIS A 152 3.95 -29.10 0.96
C HIS A 152 5.42 -29.36 0.63
N GLN A 153 6.14 -30.02 1.55
CA GLN A 153 7.32 -30.76 1.13
C GLN A 153 6.78 -31.79 0.12
N ALA A 154 7.17 -31.66 -1.13
CA ALA A 154 6.89 -32.69 -2.10
C ALA A 154 7.52 -33.98 -1.54
N ALA A 155 6.70 -34.83 -0.96
CA ALA A 155 7.14 -36.18 -0.62
C ALA A 155 7.63 -36.82 -1.92
N PRO A 156 8.78 -37.49 -1.90
CA PRO A 156 9.22 -38.21 -3.09
C PRO A 156 8.10 -39.16 -3.51
N PHE A 157 7.79 -39.15 -4.80
CA PHE A 157 6.73 -39.93 -5.43
C PHE A 157 7.04 -41.41 -5.16
N GLN A 158 6.54 -41.96 -4.05
CA GLN A 158 6.54 -43.38 -3.82
C GLN A 158 5.38 -43.94 -4.62
N GLN A 159 5.71 -44.74 -5.65
CA GLN A 159 4.72 -45.55 -6.35
C GLN A 159 3.96 -46.36 -5.30
N ALA A 160 2.71 -46.01 -5.09
CA ALA A 160 1.83 -46.71 -4.19
C ALA A 160 1.58 -48.11 -4.74
N ASN A 161 2.14 -49.11 -4.09
CA ASN A 161 1.78 -50.49 -4.36
C ASN A 161 0.28 -50.65 -4.16
N SER A 162 -0.42 -51.12 -5.19
CA SER A 162 -1.88 -51.24 -5.30
C SER A 162 -2.54 -52.20 -4.29
N ALA A 163 -1.80 -52.75 -3.35
CA ALA A 163 -2.27 -53.76 -2.39
C ALA A 163 -2.82 -53.23 -1.06
N SER A 164 -2.73 -51.93 -0.75
CA SER A 164 -3.11 -51.39 0.59
C SER A 164 -4.38 -50.53 0.62
N LEU A 165 -5.21 -50.58 -0.41
CA LEU A 165 -6.42 -49.73 -0.51
C LEU A 165 -7.71 -50.31 0.10
N ARG A 166 -7.64 -51.48 0.76
CA ARG A 166 -8.81 -51.99 1.49
C ARG A 166 -8.97 -51.26 2.84
N GLY A 167 -9.87 -50.28 2.89
CA GLY A 167 -10.33 -49.65 4.12
C GLY A 167 -10.16 -48.15 4.27
N LYS A 168 -9.53 -47.43 3.35
CA LYS A 168 -9.51 -45.95 3.37
C LYS A 168 -10.73 -45.41 2.61
N LYS A 169 -11.54 -44.58 3.29
CA LYS A 169 -12.58 -43.77 2.61
C LYS A 169 -11.86 -42.94 1.53
N VAL A 170 -12.15 -43.26 0.26
CA VAL A 170 -11.70 -42.45 -0.86
C VAL A 170 -12.50 -41.17 -0.81
N GLN A 171 -11.87 -40.06 -0.57
CA GLN A 171 -12.50 -38.74 -0.75
C GLN A 171 -12.22 -38.30 -2.18
N ASP A 172 -13.24 -38.31 -3.00
CA ASP A 172 -13.17 -37.75 -4.34
C ASP A 172 -13.04 -36.24 -4.25
N ILE A 173 -11.88 -35.71 -4.69
CA ILE A 173 -11.68 -34.27 -4.77
C ILE A 173 -12.02 -33.84 -6.19
N TYR A 174 -13.17 -33.20 -6.35
CA TYR A 174 -13.54 -32.58 -7.62
C TYR A 174 -12.82 -31.24 -7.75
N THR A 175 -11.82 -31.16 -8.62
CA THR A 175 -11.20 -29.91 -9.02
C THR A 175 -11.90 -29.36 -10.25
N SER A 176 -12.49 -28.19 -10.11
CA SER A 176 -13.06 -27.47 -11.25
C SER A 176 -12.03 -26.47 -11.77
N VAL A 177 -11.53 -26.68 -12.98
CA VAL A 177 -10.65 -25.72 -13.66
C VAL A 177 -11.53 -24.65 -14.32
N TYR A 178 -11.46 -23.43 -13.83
CA TYR A 178 -12.15 -22.29 -14.44
C TYR A 178 -11.18 -21.48 -15.28
N ASN A 179 -11.59 -21.14 -16.50
CA ASN A 179 -10.92 -20.06 -17.21
C ASN A 179 -11.22 -18.74 -16.48
N VAL A 180 -10.19 -18.16 -15.89
CA VAL A 180 -10.31 -16.89 -15.16
C VAL A 180 -10.02 -15.66 -16.04
N ARG A 181 -9.68 -15.87 -17.32
CA ARG A 181 -9.48 -14.77 -18.25
C ARG A 181 -10.77 -13.98 -18.47
N GLU A 182 -10.61 -12.72 -18.82
CA GLU A 182 -11.72 -11.78 -19.09
C GLU A 182 -12.72 -11.70 -17.91
N THR A 183 -12.22 -11.97 -16.70
CA THR A 183 -13.03 -11.99 -15.47
C THR A 183 -12.74 -10.76 -14.63
N ILE A 184 -13.81 -10.15 -14.11
CA ILE A 184 -13.71 -9.09 -13.11
C ILE A 184 -14.24 -9.57 -11.76
N PHE A 185 -13.62 -9.08 -10.71
CA PHE A 185 -14.08 -9.26 -9.32
C PHE A 185 -14.32 -7.88 -8.74
N SER A 186 -15.38 -7.70 -7.99
CA SER A 186 -15.58 -6.45 -7.25
C SER A 186 -16.11 -6.71 -5.86
N ASP A 187 -15.82 -5.77 -4.97
CA ASP A 187 -16.30 -5.75 -3.61
C ASP A 187 -16.12 -4.33 -3.04
N GLN A 188 -16.70 -4.06 -1.88
CA GLN A 188 -16.69 -2.76 -1.24
C GLN A 188 -15.88 -2.79 0.06
N THR A 189 -15.19 -1.69 0.33
CA THR A 189 -14.49 -1.53 1.60
C THR A 189 -15.47 -1.35 2.77
N GLY A 190 -14.98 -1.53 4.00
CA GLY A 190 -15.63 -0.96 5.18
C GLY A 190 -15.72 0.57 5.09
N GLN A 191 -16.51 1.16 5.96
CA GLN A 191 -16.65 2.61 6.05
C GLN A 191 -15.31 3.26 6.40
N PHE A 192 -14.95 4.31 5.66
CA PHE A 192 -13.80 5.13 5.99
C PHE A 192 -14.10 5.99 7.23
N PRO A 193 -13.16 6.17 8.16
CA PRO A 193 -13.41 6.87 9.42
C PRO A 193 -13.94 8.31 9.25
N THR A 194 -13.48 9.00 8.22
CA THR A 194 -13.83 10.39 7.94
C THR A 194 -14.64 10.50 6.66
N ARG A 195 -15.81 11.14 6.73
CA ARG A 195 -16.60 11.47 5.53
C ARG A 195 -15.85 12.52 4.69
N SER A 196 -15.74 12.28 3.38
CA SER A 196 -15.09 13.26 2.50
C SER A 196 -15.93 14.53 2.30
N ASN A 197 -15.29 15.61 1.83
CA ASN A 197 -15.99 16.84 1.45
C ASN A 197 -17.06 16.61 0.39
N ARG A 198 -16.89 15.60 -0.46
CA ARG A 198 -17.87 15.16 -1.47
C ARG A 198 -18.92 14.20 -0.94
N GLY A 199 -18.89 13.90 0.36
CA GLY A 199 -19.86 13.01 1.01
C GLY A 199 -19.50 11.53 0.98
N ASN A 200 -18.37 11.14 0.39
CA ASN A 200 -17.97 9.74 0.28
C ASN A 200 -17.58 9.14 1.61
N LYS A 201 -17.93 7.86 1.82
CA LYS A 201 -17.64 7.09 3.03
C LYS A 201 -17.06 5.70 2.73
N TYR A 202 -17.22 5.21 1.52
CA TYR A 202 -16.83 3.88 1.08
C TYR A 202 -16.04 3.96 -0.20
N VAL A 203 -15.31 2.88 -0.53
CA VAL A 203 -14.66 2.73 -1.82
C VAL A 203 -15.08 1.37 -2.39
N MET A 204 -15.62 1.35 -3.61
CA MET A 204 -15.74 0.11 -4.37
C MET A 204 -14.39 -0.19 -5.00
N VAL A 205 -13.99 -1.44 -4.92
CA VAL A 205 -12.75 -1.95 -5.49
C VAL A 205 -13.09 -3.00 -6.53
N MET A 206 -12.54 -2.86 -7.72
CA MET A 206 -12.67 -3.85 -8.79
C MET A 206 -11.29 -4.32 -9.23
N VAL A 207 -11.19 -5.62 -9.49
CA VAL A 207 -10.00 -6.24 -10.09
C VAL A 207 -10.37 -6.80 -11.45
N GLU A 208 -9.63 -6.41 -12.46
CA GLU A 208 -9.65 -7.06 -13.76
C GLU A 208 -8.47 -8.04 -13.82
N VAL A 209 -8.77 -9.31 -14.11
CA VAL A 209 -7.81 -10.40 -13.90
C VAL A 209 -6.66 -10.38 -14.89
N ASP A 210 -6.92 -10.10 -16.16
CA ASP A 210 -5.89 -10.17 -17.20
C ASP A 210 -4.85 -9.05 -17.08
N SER A 211 -5.30 -7.84 -16.86
CA SER A 211 -4.39 -6.72 -16.57
C SER A 211 -3.84 -6.76 -15.13
N ASN A 212 -4.50 -7.49 -14.22
CA ASN A 212 -4.22 -7.44 -12.78
C ASN A 212 -4.40 -6.04 -12.18
N ALA A 213 -5.20 -5.21 -12.83
CA ALA A 213 -5.45 -3.84 -12.40
C ALA A 213 -6.45 -3.79 -11.24
N ILE A 214 -6.16 -2.94 -10.27
CA ILE A 214 -7.08 -2.56 -9.20
C ILE A 214 -7.65 -1.20 -9.56
N LEU A 215 -8.97 -1.12 -9.69
CA LEU A 215 -9.73 0.10 -9.95
C LEU A 215 -10.44 0.52 -8.67
N LEU A 216 -10.52 1.83 -8.44
CA LEU A 216 -11.06 2.43 -7.23
C LEU A 216 -12.16 3.42 -7.58
N GLU A 217 -13.31 3.33 -6.90
CA GLU A 217 -14.42 4.28 -7.06
C GLU A 217 -14.98 4.67 -5.69
N PRO A 218 -14.92 5.95 -5.31
CA PRO A 218 -15.50 6.41 -4.04
C PRO A 218 -17.03 6.39 -4.10
N MET A 219 -17.67 6.04 -2.96
CA MET A 219 -19.11 5.96 -2.83
C MET A 219 -19.61 6.68 -1.58
N HIS A 220 -20.79 7.29 -1.69
CA HIS A 220 -21.47 7.93 -0.56
C HIS A 220 -22.06 6.92 0.42
N SER A 221 -22.60 5.81 -0.12
CA SER A 221 -23.30 4.77 0.64
C SER A 221 -23.13 3.41 -0.04
N ARG A 222 -23.63 2.36 0.61
CA ARG A 222 -23.75 1.01 0.04
C ARG A 222 -25.14 0.75 -0.55
N LYS A 223 -25.92 1.80 -0.81
CA LYS A 223 -27.23 1.67 -1.45
C LYS A 223 -27.09 1.33 -2.93
N ASP A 224 -28.09 0.67 -3.48
CA ASP A 224 -28.06 0.15 -4.85
C ASP A 224 -27.70 1.19 -5.91
N ASN A 225 -28.28 2.39 -5.84
CA ASN A 225 -28.00 3.45 -6.79
C ASN A 225 -26.50 3.85 -6.81
N GLU A 226 -25.84 3.92 -5.65
CA GLU A 226 -24.43 4.23 -5.56
C GLU A 226 -23.56 3.07 -6.02
N MET A 227 -23.94 1.83 -5.69
CA MET A 227 -23.24 0.64 -6.14
C MET A 227 -23.34 0.48 -7.65
N ILE A 228 -24.50 0.71 -8.23
CA ILE A 228 -24.75 0.73 -9.68
C ILE A 228 -23.90 1.81 -10.36
N ARG A 229 -23.88 3.03 -9.83
CA ARG A 229 -23.07 4.13 -10.34
C ARG A 229 -21.58 3.79 -10.36
N ALA A 230 -21.07 3.27 -9.25
CA ALA A 230 -19.66 2.91 -9.12
C ALA A 230 -19.27 1.76 -10.07
N TYR A 231 -20.13 0.77 -10.17
CA TYR A 231 -19.95 -0.35 -11.09
C TYR A 231 -19.96 0.08 -12.55
N ASP A 232 -20.95 0.88 -12.95
CA ASP A 232 -21.07 1.44 -14.30
C ASP A 232 -19.83 2.27 -14.68
N SER A 233 -19.32 3.06 -13.74
CA SER A 233 -18.06 3.80 -13.90
C SER A 233 -16.88 2.87 -14.23
N PHE A 234 -16.75 1.75 -13.52
CA PHE A 234 -15.68 0.79 -13.77
C PHE A 234 -15.78 0.13 -15.13
N VAL A 235 -16.97 -0.38 -15.49
CA VAL A 235 -17.16 -1.06 -16.77
C VAL A 235 -16.90 -0.11 -17.93
N LYS A 236 -17.40 1.13 -17.85
CA LYS A 236 -17.13 2.15 -18.87
C LYS A 236 -15.63 2.48 -18.98
N ARG A 237 -14.89 2.47 -17.88
CA ARG A 237 -13.44 2.71 -17.89
C ARG A 237 -12.70 1.54 -18.55
N LEU A 238 -13.09 0.29 -18.27
CA LEU A 238 -12.52 -0.91 -18.91
C LEU A 238 -12.82 -0.91 -20.42
N LEU A 239 -14.05 -0.64 -20.83
CA LEU A 239 -14.43 -0.58 -22.23
C LEU A 239 -13.66 0.50 -23.00
N ARG A 240 -13.45 1.69 -22.40
CA ARG A 240 -12.59 2.75 -23.00
C ARG A 240 -11.13 2.33 -23.14
N ALA A 241 -10.65 1.46 -22.25
CA ALA A 241 -9.31 0.86 -22.32
C ALA A 241 -9.23 -0.32 -23.32
N GLY A 242 -10.31 -0.62 -24.04
CA GLY A 242 -10.38 -1.75 -24.97
C GLY A 242 -10.53 -3.12 -24.31
N VAL A 243 -10.82 -3.16 -23.00
CA VAL A 243 -11.03 -4.38 -22.25
C VAL A 243 -12.53 -4.65 -22.10
N THR A 244 -12.99 -5.78 -22.64
CA THR A 244 -14.38 -6.22 -22.52
C THR A 244 -14.48 -7.39 -21.56
N PRO A 245 -14.91 -7.17 -20.31
CA PRO A 245 -15.08 -8.27 -19.36
C PRO A 245 -16.20 -9.20 -19.84
N ARG A 246 -15.96 -10.51 -19.74
CA ARG A 246 -16.96 -11.53 -20.12
C ARG A 246 -17.58 -12.24 -18.92
N LYS A 247 -17.09 -12.00 -17.73
CA LYS A 247 -17.59 -12.65 -16.52
C LYS A 247 -17.37 -11.78 -15.31
N HIS A 248 -18.37 -11.72 -14.45
CA HIS A 248 -18.26 -11.06 -13.17
C HIS A 248 -18.43 -12.02 -12.00
N VAL A 249 -17.56 -11.92 -11.02
CA VAL A 249 -17.62 -12.69 -9.78
C VAL A 249 -17.80 -11.73 -8.62
N LEU A 250 -18.86 -11.92 -7.85
CA LEU A 250 -19.27 -11.07 -6.73
C LEU A 250 -19.56 -11.91 -5.48
N ASP A 251 -19.57 -11.24 -4.35
CA ASP A 251 -20.12 -11.84 -3.13
C ASP A 251 -21.66 -11.98 -3.21
N ASN A 252 -22.21 -12.80 -2.35
CA ASN A 252 -23.63 -13.20 -2.41
C ASN A 252 -24.60 -12.06 -2.06
N GLU A 253 -24.12 -10.98 -1.44
CA GLU A 253 -24.91 -9.82 -1.06
C GLU A 253 -25.06 -8.83 -2.22
N ILE A 254 -25.83 -9.20 -3.25
CA ILE A 254 -26.10 -8.36 -4.41
C ILE A 254 -27.59 -8.10 -4.58
N SER A 255 -27.97 -6.85 -4.85
CA SER A 255 -29.35 -6.48 -5.13
C SER A 255 -29.81 -6.95 -6.51
N THR A 256 -31.13 -7.08 -6.68
CA THR A 256 -31.73 -7.43 -7.98
C THR A 256 -31.37 -6.40 -9.05
N ALA A 257 -31.46 -5.11 -8.74
CA ALA A 257 -31.12 -4.04 -9.68
C ALA A 257 -29.67 -4.10 -10.18
N MET A 258 -28.74 -4.52 -9.32
CA MET A 258 -27.34 -4.72 -9.71
C MET A 258 -27.17 -5.98 -10.59
N LYS A 259 -27.93 -7.04 -10.33
CA LYS A 259 -27.97 -8.24 -11.20
C LYS A 259 -28.47 -7.89 -12.59
N ASP A 260 -29.57 -7.17 -12.66
CA ASP A 260 -30.20 -6.75 -13.93
C ASP A 260 -29.23 -5.88 -14.74
N LEU A 261 -28.52 -4.94 -14.09
CA LEU A 261 -27.48 -4.14 -14.76
C LEU A 261 -26.39 -5.02 -15.38
N ILE A 262 -25.88 -5.99 -14.62
CA ILE A 262 -24.77 -6.85 -15.07
C ILE A 262 -25.24 -7.79 -16.19
N GLN A 263 -26.40 -8.42 -16.03
CA GLN A 263 -26.88 -9.45 -16.95
C GLN A 263 -27.62 -8.86 -18.15
N ASP A 264 -28.45 -7.84 -17.94
CA ASP A 264 -29.29 -7.28 -19.02
C ASP A 264 -28.64 -6.15 -19.77
N THR A 265 -27.95 -5.23 -19.07
CA THR A 265 -27.29 -4.10 -19.72
C THR A 265 -25.94 -4.50 -20.29
N TYR A 266 -25.09 -5.15 -19.50
CA TYR A 266 -23.72 -5.51 -19.91
C TYR A 266 -23.61 -6.92 -20.48
N LYS A 267 -24.69 -7.72 -20.48
CA LYS A 267 -24.74 -9.09 -21.02
C LYS A 267 -23.64 -9.99 -20.46
N MET A 268 -23.25 -9.75 -19.20
CA MET A 268 -22.20 -10.53 -18.53
C MET A 268 -22.78 -11.63 -17.64
N PRO A 269 -22.30 -12.87 -17.78
CA PRO A 269 -22.61 -13.94 -16.84
C PRO A 269 -22.12 -13.59 -15.44
N LEU A 270 -23.03 -13.69 -14.49
CA LEU A 270 -22.75 -13.41 -13.08
C LEU A 270 -22.49 -14.73 -12.35
N LYS A 271 -21.40 -14.77 -11.57
CA LYS A 271 -21.12 -15.86 -10.64
C LYS A 271 -21.06 -15.33 -9.21
N LEU A 272 -21.92 -15.84 -8.36
CA LEU A 272 -21.89 -15.53 -6.94
C LEU A 272 -20.95 -16.47 -6.20
N VAL A 273 -20.18 -15.92 -5.27
CA VAL A 273 -19.33 -16.71 -4.37
C VAL A 273 -20.20 -17.29 -3.28
N PRO A 274 -20.15 -18.62 -3.00
CA PRO A 274 -20.94 -19.22 -1.95
C PRO A 274 -20.68 -18.59 -0.58
N PRO A 275 -21.68 -18.50 0.31
CA PRO A 275 -21.51 -18.00 1.67
C PRO A 275 -20.37 -18.72 2.41
N GLY A 276 -19.55 -17.98 3.14
CA GLY A 276 -18.38 -18.51 3.86
C GLY A 276 -17.15 -18.85 3.01
N CYS A 277 -17.24 -18.69 1.68
CA CYS A 277 -16.13 -18.94 0.75
C CYS A 277 -15.46 -17.65 0.25
N HIS A 278 -15.44 -16.58 1.05
CA HIS A 278 -14.93 -15.24 0.68
C HIS A 278 -13.49 -15.26 0.10
N ARG A 279 -12.65 -16.21 0.52
CA ARG A 279 -11.28 -16.38 -0.04
C ARG A 279 -11.22 -16.63 -1.55
N ARG A 280 -12.36 -16.95 -2.19
CA ARG A 280 -12.46 -17.10 -3.64
C ARG A 280 -12.67 -15.77 -4.37
N ASN A 281 -12.96 -14.71 -3.64
CA ASN A 281 -13.10 -13.38 -4.22
C ASN A 281 -11.74 -12.67 -4.27
N ALA A 282 -11.17 -12.53 -5.46
CA ALA A 282 -9.91 -11.82 -5.65
C ALA A 282 -10.00 -10.34 -5.22
N ALA A 283 -11.20 -9.77 -5.16
CA ALA A 283 -11.42 -8.41 -4.67
C ALA A 283 -11.07 -8.24 -3.19
N GLU A 284 -11.21 -9.27 -2.34
CA GLU A 284 -10.77 -9.18 -0.93
C GLU A 284 -9.27 -8.91 -0.81
N VAL A 285 -8.46 -9.66 -1.58
CA VAL A 285 -6.99 -9.47 -1.61
C VAL A 285 -6.66 -8.09 -2.16
N ALA A 286 -7.40 -7.63 -3.17
CA ALA A 286 -7.21 -6.30 -3.74
C ALA A 286 -7.57 -5.20 -2.74
N ILE A 287 -8.64 -5.37 -1.96
CA ILE A 287 -9.00 -4.44 -0.88
C ILE A 287 -7.90 -4.37 0.17
N GLN A 288 -7.31 -5.51 0.57
CA GLN A 288 -6.19 -5.53 1.51
C GLN A 288 -4.98 -4.78 0.94
N ASN A 289 -4.62 -5.04 -0.33
CA ASN A 289 -3.52 -4.36 -1.00
C ASN A 289 -3.79 -2.86 -1.14
N PHE A 290 -4.99 -2.47 -1.52
CA PHE A 290 -5.41 -1.07 -1.59
C PHE A 290 -5.32 -0.40 -0.22
N LYS A 291 -5.90 -1.00 0.81
CA LYS A 291 -5.87 -0.44 2.18
C LYS A 291 -4.44 -0.26 2.68
N SER A 292 -3.59 -1.27 2.53
CA SER A 292 -2.19 -1.17 2.96
C SER A 292 -1.45 -0.04 2.24
N HIS A 293 -1.61 0.05 0.93
CA HIS A 293 -1.00 1.11 0.13
C HIS A 293 -1.56 2.49 0.46
N PHE A 294 -2.88 2.61 0.60
CA PHE A 294 -3.53 3.88 0.91
C PHE A 294 -3.24 4.39 2.31
N LEU A 295 -3.11 3.49 3.30
CA LEU A 295 -2.69 3.84 4.65
C LEU A 295 -1.25 4.37 4.69
N SER A 296 -0.34 3.81 3.87
CA SER A 296 1.01 4.37 3.73
C SER A 296 0.97 5.78 3.13
N ILE A 297 0.14 6.00 2.12
CA ILE A 297 -0.06 7.33 1.52
C ILE A 297 -0.60 8.31 2.57
N LEU A 298 -1.65 7.93 3.29
CA LEU A 298 -2.25 8.78 4.33
C LEU A 298 -1.30 9.08 5.49
N ALA A 299 -0.36 8.16 5.78
CA ALA A 299 0.68 8.40 6.77
C ALA A 299 1.73 9.43 6.30
N GLY A 300 1.86 9.63 5.00
CA GLY A 300 2.85 10.53 4.39
C GLY A 300 2.29 11.85 3.87
N VAL A 301 0.99 12.12 4.04
CA VAL A 301 0.43 13.44 3.74
C VAL A 301 0.99 14.50 4.69
N ALA A 302 0.91 15.76 4.32
CA ALA A 302 1.31 16.85 5.21
C ALA A 302 0.49 16.84 6.51
N ASP A 303 1.12 17.25 7.63
CA ASP A 303 0.47 17.22 8.96
C ASP A 303 -0.82 18.05 9.02
N ASP A 304 -0.90 19.07 8.19
CA ASP A 304 -2.03 19.99 8.04
C ASP A 304 -2.98 19.63 6.89
N PHE A 305 -2.77 18.47 6.24
CA PHE A 305 -3.63 18.01 5.15
C PHE A 305 -5.05 17.73 5.64
N PRO A 306 -6.07 18.36 5.03
CA PRO A 306 -7.46 18.11 5.42
C PRO A 306 -7.89 16.68 5.07
N LEU A 307 -8.00 15.82 6.08
CA LEU A 307 -8.33 14.40 5.85
C LEU A 307 -9.67 14.21 5.10
N LYS A 308 -10.56 15.20 5.13
CA LYS A 308 -11.80 15.20 4.31
C LYS A 308 -11.56 15.22 2.80
N LEU A 309 -10.30 15.38 2.35
CA LEU A 309 -9.91 15.32 0.93
C LEU A 309 -9.38 13.95 0.51
N TRP A 310 -9.46 12.94 1.37
CA TRP A 310 -8.90 11.62 1.13
C TRP A 310 -9.32 10.99 -0.19
N ASP A 311 -10.57 11.18 -0.59
CA ASP A 311 -11.13 10.63 -1.83
C ASP A 311 -10.55 11.27 -3.10
N LYS A 312 -9.96 12.46 -2.99
CA LYS A 312 -9.25 13.11 -4.09
C LYS A 312 -7.87 12.49 -4.36
N LEU A 313 -7.32 11.72 -3.42
CA LEU A 313 -6.05 11.00 -3.59
C LEU A 313 -6.21 9.66 -4.33
N LEU A 314 -7.42 9.12 -4.42
CA LEU A 314 -7.70 7.82 -5.01
C LEU A 314 -7.24 7.68 -6.48
N PRO A 315 -7.40 8.69 -7.36
CA PRO A 315 -6.96 8.56 -8.75
C PRO A 315 -5.46 8.29 -8.88
N GLN A 316 -4.60 8.99 -8.13
CA GLN A 316 -3.16 8.73 -8.16
C GLN A 316 -2.79 7.44 -7.41
N THR A 317 -3.49 7.12 -6.32
CA THR A 317 -3.36 5.82 -5.64
C THR A 317 -3.59 4.66 -6.61
N GLU A 318 -4.59 4.76 -7.46
CA GLU A 318 -4.87 3.75 -8.48
C GLU A 318 -3.75 3.66 -9.53
N ILE A 319 -3.21 4.80 -9.97
CA ILE A 319 -2.06 4.84 -10.91
C ILE A 319 -0.87 4.10 -10.29
N THR A 320 -0.49 4.45 -9.06
CA THR A 320 0.68 3.86 -8.40
C THR A 320 0.48 2.37 -8.11
N LEU A 321 -0.72 1.94 -7.70
CA LEU A 321 -1.04 0.52 -7.55
C LEU A 321 -0.88 -0.25 -8.88
N LYS A 322 -1.36 0.30 -9.99
CA LYS A 322 -1.23 -0.33 -11.31
C LYS A 322 0.22 -0.37 -11.82
N LEU A 323 1.03 0.63 -11.49
CA LEU A 323 2.46 0.65 -11.82
C LEU A 323 3.26 -0.39 -11.00
N LEU A 324 2.86 -0.64 -9.76
CA LEU A 324 3.53 -1.62 -8.89
C LEU A 324 3.16 -3.09 -9.19
N ARG A 325 2.18 -3.34 -10.06
CA ARG A 325 1.65 -4.67 -10.38
C ARG A 325 1.94 -5.04 -11.82
N GLN A 326 2.24 -6.33 -12.05
CA GLN A 326 2.39 -6.87 -13.39
C GLN A 326 1.05 -7.39 -13.93
N SER A 327 0.84 -7.27 -15.23
CA SER A 327 -0.26 -7.93 -15.93
C SER A 327 -0.13 -9.45 -15.80
N ASN A 328 -1.25 -10.13 -15.59
CA ASN A 328 -1.28 -11.59 -15.58
C ASN A 328 -1.28 -12.17 -17.01
N ALA A 329 -1.92 -11.49 -17.96
CA ALA A 329 -1.97 -11.93 -19.36
C ALA A 329 -0.62 -11.70 -20.06
N THR A 330 0.04 -10.59 -19.73
CA THR A 330 1.33 -10.19 -20.32
C THR A 330 2.30 -9.76 -19.23
N PRO A 331 2.98 -10.69 -18.55
CA PRO A 331 3.83 -10.40 -17.38
C PRO A 331 5.01 -9.46 -17.64
N THR A 332 5.30 -9.13 -18.89
CA THR A 332 6.35 -8.19 -19.30
C THR A 332 5.92 -6.72 -19.19
N VAL A 333 4.63 -6.46 -18.96
CA VAL A 333 4.10 -5.08 -18.83
C VAL A 333 3.40 -4.90 -17.50
N SER A 334 3.34 -3.63 -17.03
CA SER A 334 2.57 -3.30 -15.83
C SER A 334 1.06 -3.38 -16.08
N ALA A 335 0.30 -3.52 -14.98
CA ALA A 335 -1.16 -3.41 -15.05
C ALA A 335 -1.60 -2.04 -15.60
N TYR A 336 -0.82 -0.98 -15.35
CA TYR A 336 -1.06 0.34 -15.92
C TYR A 336 -0.89 0.30 -17.44
N MET A 337 0.24 -0.22 -17.93
CA MET A 337 0.54 -0.28 -19.35
C MET A 337 -0.46 -1.13 -20.13
N HIS A 338 -0.96 -2.20 -19.52
CA HIS A 338 -1.98 -3.06 -20.13
C HIS A 338 -3.28 -2.31 -20.44
N LEU A 339 -3.73 -1.42 -19.51
CA LEU A 339 -4.99 -0.69 -19.66
C LEU A 339 -4.84 0.68 -20.33
N ASN A 340 -3.73 1.36 -20.13
CA ASN A 340 -3.59 2.78 -20.42
C ASN A 340 -2.44 3.09 -21.40
N GLY A 341 -1.70 2.06 -21.84
CA GLY A 341 -0.45 2.25 -22.56
C GLY A 341 0.71 2.65 -21.64
N PRO A 342 1.90 2.94 -22.19
CA PRO A 342 3.08 3.27 -21.40
C PRO A 342 2.87 4.54 -20.58
N PHE A 343 3.32 4.52 -19.31
CA PHE A 343 3.28 5.69 -18.46
C PHE A 343 4.42 6.65 -18.82
N ASP A 344 4.07 7.85 -19.23
CA ASP A 344 5.03 8.91 -19.52
C ASP A 344 5.13 9.90 -18.35
N TYR A 345 6.21 9.77 -17.56
CA TYR A 345 6.45 10.65 -16.41
C TYR A 345 6.68 12.11 -16.85
N ASN A 346 7.27 12.36 -18.02
CA ASN A 346 7.50 13.71 -18.50
C ASN A 346 6.19 14.43 -18.88
N LYS A 347 5.25 13.67 -19.44
CA LYS A 347 3.91 14.18 -19.74
C LYS A 347 3.08 14.39 -18.49
N MET A 348 3.20 13.47 -17.54
CA MET A 348 2.38 13.43 -16.34
C MET A 348 3.26 13.24 -15.10
N PRO A 349 4.05 14.25 -14.70
CA PRO A 349 4.87 14.16 -13.51
C PRO A 349 3.98 14.06 -12.26
N LEU A 350 4.32 13.11 -11.41
CA LEU A 350 3.63 12.88 -10.14
C LEU A 350 4.42 13.51 -8.99
N ALA A 351 3.70 13.96 -7.97
CA ALA A 351 4.26 14.42 -6.70
C ALA A 351 3.72 13.57 -5.52
N PRO A 352 4.34 13.63 -4.35
CA PRO A 352 3.80 12.95 -3.17
C PRO A 352 2.38 13.44 -2.85
N MET A 353 1.45 12.50 -2.72
CA MET A 353 0.04 12.80 -2.48
C MET A 353 -0.15 13.52 -1.15
N GLY A 354 -0.93 14.60 -1.15
CA GLY A 354 -1.21 15.40 0.05
C GLY A 354 -0.02 16.23 0.55
N CYS A 355 1.06 16.39 -0.22
CA CYS A 355 2.14 17.30 0.15
C CYS A 355 1.70 18.77 0.01
N ASN A 356 2.30 19.64 0.83
CA ASN A 356 2.10 21.08 0.74
C ASN A 356 2.69 21.62 -0.55
N VAL A 357 1.97 22.53 -1.18
CA VAL A 357 2.38 23.22 -2.40
C VAL A 357 2.14 24.72 -2.30
N GLN A 358 2.93 25.49 -3.03
CA GLN A 358 2.70 26.91 -3.24
C GLN A 358 2.07 27.09 -4.63
N VAL A 359 0.85 27.59 -4.66
CA VAL A 359 0.11 27.82 -5.91
C VAL A 359 0.26 29.29 -6.28
N HIS A 360 0.90 29.56 -7.43
CA HIS A 360 1.09 30.93 -7.90
C HIS A 360 -0.26 31.60 -8.22
N GLU A 361 -0.49 32.78 -7.68
CA GLU A 361 -1.62 33.63 -8.03
C GLU A 361 -1.28 34.54 -9.19
N LYS A 362 -2.24 34.69 -10.12
CA LYS A 362 -2.08 35.60 -11.26
C LYS A 362 -2.03 37.04 -10.76
N THR A 363 -1.26 37.88 -11.48
CA THR A 363 -1.10 39.30 -11.17
C THR A 363 -2.42 40.06 -11.09
N ASP A 364 -3.40 39.68 -11.90
CA ASP A 364 -4.71 40.29 -11.97
C ASP A 364 -5.61 39.98 -10.76
N ALA A 365 -5.28 38.88 -10.05
CA ALA A 365 -6.03 38.43 -8.88
C ALA A 365 -5.47 38.95 -7.55
N ARG A 366 -4.32 39.64 -7.55
CA ARG A 366 -3.62 40.10 -6.35
C ARG A 366 -3.26 41.56 -6.36
N GLY A 367 -3.23 42.17 -5.17
CA GLY A 367 -2.75 43.55 -5.00
C GLY A 367 -1.23 43.65 -5.18
N THR A 368 -0.73 44.88 -5.38
CA THR A 368 0.69 45.19 -5.65
C THR A 368 1.67 44.68 -4.58
N TRP A 369 1.21 44.61 -3.32
CA TRP A 369 1.99 44.12 -2.16
C TRP A 369 1.50 42.80 -1.60
N ALA A 370 0.63 42.10 -2.31
CA ALA A 370 0.17 40.75 -1.90
C ALA A 370 1.24 39.68 -2.19
N PHE A 371 1.16 38.59 -1.43
CA PHE A 371 1.99 37.42 -1.70
C PHE A 371 1.76 36.87 -3.11
N HIS A 372 2.79 36.33 -3.72
CA HIS A 372 2.74 35.81 -5.10
C HIS A 372 2.15 34.39 -5.17
N SER A 373 1.93 33.75 -4.03
CA SER A 373 1.39 32.40 -3.96
C SER A 373 0.53 32.21 -2.73
N VAL A 374 -0.36 31.24 -2.82
CA VAL A 374 -1.18 30.74 -1.72
C VAL A 374 -0.79 29.31 -1.38
N ASP A 375 -0.94 28.98 -0.09
CA ASP A 375 -0.72 27.62 0.40
C ASP A 375 -1.82 26.67 -0.11
N GLY A 376 -1.45 25.46 -0.42
CA GLY A 376 -2.38 24.43 -0.84
C GLY A 376 -1.79 23.03 -0.70
N TRP A 377 -2.56 22.04 -1.07
CA TRP A 377 -2.14 20.62 -1.04
C TRP A 377 -2.26 19.99 -2.42
N TYR A 378 -1.23 19.23 -2.80
CA TYR A 378 -1.27 18.45 -4.02
C TYR A 378 -2.25 17.28 -3.86
N ILE A 379 -3.22 17.17 -4.76
CA ILE A 379 -4.26 16.15 -4.73
C ILE A 379 -4.23 15.21 -5.95
N GLY A 380 -3.26 15.37 -6.84
CA GLY A 380 -3.08 14.51 -7.99
C GLY A 380 -2.69 15.25 -9.26
N THR A 381 -2.70 14.55 -10.38
CA THR A 381 -2.39 15.10 -11.71
C THR A 381 -3.64 15.16 -12.57
N SER A 382 -3.59 15.95 -13.65
CA SER A 382 -4.62 15.99 -14.69
C SER A 382 -4.13 15.24 -15.92
N PRO A 383 -4.63 14.02 -16.20
CA PRO A 383 -4.18 13.23 -17.34
C PRO A 383 -4.52 13.86 -18.70
N GLU A 384 -5.50 14.76 -18.72
CA GLU A 384 -5.97 15.44 -19.94
C GLU A 384 -5.05 16.58 -20.38
N HIS A 385 -4.24 17.12 -19.46
CA HIS A 385 -3.39 18.27 -19.71
C HIS A 385 -1.92 17.95 -19.47
N TYR A 386 -1.05 18.43 -20.35
CA TYR A 386 0.38 18.23 -20.25
C TYR A 386 0.95 18.92 -18.99
N ARG A 387 1.67 18.16 -18.15
CA ARG A 387 2.36 18.63 -16.92
C ARG A 387 1.47 19.45 -15.97
N THR A 388 0.21 19.08 -15.85
CA THR A 388 -0.74 19.82 -15.02
C THR A 388 -1.02 19.08 -13.72
N HIS A 389 -0.88 19.80 -12.62
CA HIS A 389 -1.15 19.33 -11.28
C HIS A 389 -2.49 19.84 -10.77
N LYS A 390 -3.19 19.03 -9.99
CA LYS A 390 -4.39 19.42 -9.25
C LYS A 390 -3.99 19.72 -7.81
N CYS A 391 -4.29 20.94 -7.38
CA CYS A 391 -4.07 21.38 -6.01
C CYS A 391 -5.41 21.78 -5.39
N HIS A 392 -5.49 21.66 -4.08
CA HIS A 392 -6.58 22.21 -3.27
C HIS A 392 -6.01 23.39 -2.49
N ILE A 393 -6.71 24.50 -2.55
CA ILE A 393 -6.43 25.75 -1.85
C ILE A 393 -7.49 25.97 -0.80
#